data_8d1fd4c669200885e56af5ab9f44ac43
#
_entry.id   8d1fd4c669200885e56af5ab9f44ac43
#
_cell.length_a   1.000
_cell.length_b   1.000
_cell.length_c   1.000
_cell.angle_alpha   90.00
_cell.angle_beta   90.00
_cell.angle_gamma   90.00
#
_symmetry.space_group_name_H-M   'P 1'
#
loop_
_entity.id
_entity.type
_entity.pdbx_description
1 polymer ?
#
loop_
_entity_poly.entity_id
_entity_poly.type
_entity_poly.pdbx_seq_one_letter_code
_entity_poly.pdbx_strand_id
1 'polypeptide(L)'
;MKVLYLSSTNSGMHRHSIYFDLLSEFQKKGHDVTIAYAREKRLGQETEYYEQFGIHYLGIKTGNLTKNSNLIDKGIATLRIDSQFKNALKKHLGHESFDLILYSTPPITLLKTVNYLKTKNPNALLYLMLKDIFPQNAVDLGFMKEMGLIHRFFSHKEKALYKMFDVIGTMSPANLNYMEKHHPSTVGRLEILPNALDINENNTAHDSISIRETYSIRDDQTILLYGGNLGAPQAIPFVIECIDRIKNDDRIVFLIAGSGAKEELITSFIQENNISNTLFLGQLESRVYNSLVSQCDVGLIFLDHRFTIPNYPQRLLTYLEASKPVVCATDTATDIGTIAMTNQYGFGIESTDVEAWYQAIDTLVSNQTLRIEMGAKGHEYLMNHYTVAHAYEIIIKHMGA
;
A
#
# COMPACT_ATOMS: atom_id res chain seq x y z
N MET A 1 14.64 -19.44 -13.34
CA MET A 1 14.42 -19.92 -11.97
C MET A 1 12.94 -20.01 -11.66
N LYS A 2 12.58 -20.80 -10.63
CA LYS A 2 11.20 -20.91 -10.15
C LYS A 2 10.98 -20.00 -8.94
N VAL A 3 9.99 -19.12 -9.05
CA VAL A 3 9.64 -18.12 -8.04
C VAL A 3 8.30 -18.46 -7.41
N LEU A 4 8.23 -18.52 -6.10
CA LEU A 4 6.96 -18.63 -5.36
C LEU A 4 6.68 -17.34 -4.61
N TYR A 5 5.50 -16.76 -4.82
CA TYR A 5 5.02 -15.64 -4.04
C TYR A 5 3.84 -16.02 -3.14
N LEU A 6 3.90 -15.62 -1.87
CA LEU A 6 2.84 -15.84 -0.89
C LEU A 6 2.10 -14.53 -0.56
N SER A 7 0.78 -14.54 -0.70
CA SER A 7 -0.10 -13.41 -0.34
C SER A 7 -1.29 -13.83 0.50
N SER A 8 -1.65 -13.04 1.49
CA SER A 8 -2.88 -13.26 2.27
C SER A 8 -4.15 -12.71 1.63
N THR A 9 -4.03 -12.01 0.51
CA THR A 9 -5.16 -11.35 -0.15
C THR A 9 -5.16 -11.61 -1.65
N ASN A 10 -6.33 -11.51 -2.26
CA ASN A 10 -6.50 -11.52 -3.72
C ASN A 10 -6.28 -10.13 -4.34
N SER A 11 -6.21 -9.08 -3.52
CA SER A 11 -6.15 -7.69 -4.01
C SER A 11 -4.87 -7.35 -4.78
N GLY A 12 -3.81 -8.16 -4.64
CA GLY A 12 -2.57 -7.99 -5.40
C GLY A 12 -2.55 -8.67 -6.77
N MET A 13 -3.67 -9.30 -7.20
CA MET A 13 -3.74 -10.09 -8.44
C MET A 13 -4.41 -9.35 -9.60
N HIS A 14 -4.68 -8.05 -9.44
CA HIS A 14 -5.21 -7.21 -10.50
C HIS A 14 -4.06 -6.53 -11.26
N ARG A 15 -4.22 -6.34 -12.56
CA ARG A 15 -3.32 -5.51 -13.36
C ARG A 15 -3.19 -4.12 -12.70
N HIS A 16 -2.00 -3.56 -12.72
CA HIS A 16 -1.62 -2.32 -12.03
C HIS A 16 -1.72 -2.40 -10.51
N SER A 17 -1.12 -3.45 -9.96
CA SER A 17 -0.85 -3.54 -8.53
C SER A 17 0.63 -3.81 -8.30
N ILE A 18 1.17 -3.26 -7.22
CA ILE A 18 2.60 -3.41 -6.86
C ILE A 18 3.10 -4.87 -6.82
N TYR A 19 2.20 -5.82 -6.55
CA TYR A 19 2.58 -7.24 -6.51
C TYR A 19 2.48 -7.89 -7.89
N PHE A 20 1.36 -7.67 -8.60
CA PHE A 20 1.18 -8.23 -9.93
C PHE A 20 2.23 -7.70 -10.90
N ASP A 21 2.50 -6.40 -10.85
CA ASP A 21 3.46 -5.74 -11.74
C ASP A 21 4.88 -6.27 -11.50
N LEU A 22 5.30 -6.41 -10.23
CA LEU A 22 6.59 -7.01 -9.88
C LEU A 22 6.70 -8.47 -10.36
N LEU A 23 5.67 -9.29 -10.12
CA LEU A 23 5.68 -10.70 -10.50
C LEU A 23 5.60 -10.90 -12.03
N SER A 24 4.90 -9.99 -12.71
CA SER A 24 4.89 -9.93 -14.17
C SER A 24 6.27 -9.56 -14.74
N GLU A 25 7.04 -8.71 -14.05
CA GLU A 25 8.42 -8.41 -14.44
C GLU A 25 9.29 -9.66 -14.32
N PHE A 26 9.17 -10.43 -13.24
CA PHE A 26 9.86 -11.74 -13.14
C PHE A 26 9.48 -12.66 -14.30
N GLN A 27 8.20 -12.75 -14.65
CA GLN A 27 7.73 -13.59 -15.76
C GLN A 27 8.26 -13.08 -17.12
N LYS A 28 8.26 -11.76 -17.38
CA LYS A 28 8.84 -11.14 -18.58
C LYS A 28 10.35 -11.43 -18.72
N LYS A 29 11.06 -11.55 -17.60
CA LYS A 29 12.50 -11.93 -17.55
C LYS A 29 12.73 -13.44 -17.70
N GLY A 30 11.69 -14.24 -18.00
CA GLY A 30 11.78 -15.66 -18.26
C GLY A 30 11.80 -16.55 -17.03
N HIS A 31 11.32 -16.07 -15.89
CA HIS A 31 11.16 -16.89 -14.68
C HIS A 31 9.80 -17.57 -14.65
N ASP A 32 9.76 -18.77 -14.07
CA ASP A 32 8.52 -19.52 -13.81
C ASP A 32 7.93 -19.03 -12.49
N VAL A 33 6.81 -18.32 -12.55
CA VAL A 33 6.20 -17.64 -11.40
C VAL A 33 4.96 -18.37 -10.93
N THR A 34 4.92 -18.71 -9.66
CA THR A 34 3.75 -19.26 -8.96
C THR A 34 3.30 -18.32 -7.86
N ILE A 35 2.01 -18.01 -7.83
CA ILE A 35 1.38 -17.14 -6.82
C ILE A 35 0.43 -17.97 -5.96
N ALA A 36 0.71 -18.12 -4.67
CA ALA A 36 -0.20 -18.73 -3.70
C ALA A 36 -0.90 -17.63 -2.88
N TYR A 37 -2.22 -17.54 -2.98
CA TYR A 37 -2.98 -16.44 -2.37
C TYR A 37 -4.26 -16.93 -1.67
N ALA A 38 -4.75 -16.14 -0.71
CA ALA A 38 -5.97 -16.46 0.02
C ALA A 38 -7.23 -16.12 -0.79
N ARG A 39 -8.13 -17.10 -0.91
CA ARG A 39 -9.52 -16.95 -1.35
C ARG A 39 -10.42 -16.95 -0.12
N GLU A 40 -10.92 -15.78 0.30
CA GLU A 40 -11.79 -15.70 1.47
C GLU A 40 -13.11 -16.45 1.27
N LYS A 41 -13.60 -17.10 2.32
CA LYS A 41 -14.86 -17.89 2.31
C LYS A 41 -16.04 -17.13 1.70
N ARG A 42 -16.11 -15.80 1.89
CA ARG A 42 -17.18 -14.94 1.35
C ARG A 42 -17.23 -14.91 -0.19
N LEU A 43 -16.14 -15.30 -0.88
CA LEU A 43 -16.09 -15.37 -2.34
C LEU A 43 -16.70 -16.65 -2.90
N GLY A 44 -17.06 -17.63 -2.05
CA GLY A 44 -17.67 -18.89 -2.48
C GLY A 44 -16.76 -19.80 -3.31
N GLN A 45 -15.45 -19.53 -3.35
CA GLN A 45 -14.50 -20.25 -4.20
C GLN A 45 -13.74 -21.32 -3.42
N GLU A 46 -13.48 -22.46 -4.07
CA GLU A 46 -12.68 -23.55 -3.52
C GLU A 46 -11.18 -23.35 -3.78
N THR A 47 -10.35 -24.18 -3.14
CA THR A 47 -8.91 -24.22 -3.43
C THR A 47 -8.67 -24.78 -4.83
N GLU A 48 -7.96 -24.04 -5.66
CA GLU A 48 -7.74 -24.36 -7.07
C GLU A 48 -6.34 -23.95 -7.51
N TYR A 49 -5.72 -24.78 -8.35
CA TYR A 49 -4.48 -24.48 -9.06
C TYR A 49 -4.78 -24.28 -10.54
N TYR A 50 -4.36 -23.15 -11.10
CA TYR A 50 -4.63 -22.80 -12.50
C TYR A 50 -3.52 -21.90 -13.06
N GLU A 51 -3.51 -21.71 -14.37
CA GLU A 51 -2.60 -20.80 -15.05
C GLU A 51 -3.37 -19.67 -15.72
N GLN A 52 -2.84 -18.46 -15.63
CA GLN A 52 -3.39 -17.30 -16.32
C GLN A 52 -2.25 -16.33 -16.66
N PHE A 53 -2.22 -15.83 -17.91
CA PHE A 53 -1.20 -14.92 -18.42
C PHE A 53 0.26 -15.43 -18.26
N GLY A 54 0.47 -16.75 -18.32
CA GLY A 54 1.80 -17.35 -18.14
C GLY A 54 2.30 -17.37 -16.70
N ILE A 55 1.43 -17.11 -15.74
CA ILE A 55 1.70 -17.19 -14.29
C ILE A 55 0.81 -18.29 -13.70
N HIS A 56 1.39 -19.12 -12.85
CA HIS A 56 0.67 -20.15 -12.11
C HIS A 56 0.05 -19.58 -10.83
N TYR A 57 -1.20 -19.94 -10.55
CA TYR A 57 -1.95 -19.48 -9.39
C TYR A 57 -2.42 -20.66 -8.54
N LEU A 58 -2.18 -20.58 -7.23
CA LEU A 58 -2.81 -21.45 -6.23
C LEU A 58 -3.72 -20.60 -5.34
N GLY A 59 -5.00 -20.50 -5.69
CA GLY A 59 -6.01 -19.86 -4.86
C GLY A 59 -6.41 -20.78 -3.71
N ILE A 60 -6.18 -20.36 -2.47
CA ILE A 60 -6.36 -21.19 -1.27
C ILE A 60 -7.58 -20.70 -0.49
N LYS A 61 -8.59 -21.57 -0.32
CA LYS A 61 -9.77 -21.27 0.50
C LYS A 61 -9.39 -21.04 1.95
N THR A 62 -9.73 -19.84 2.47
CA THR A 62 -9.44 -19.41 3.84
C THR A 62 -10.71 -18.92 4.55
N GLY A 63 -10.62 -18.63 5.83
CA GLY A 63 -11.62 -17.81 6.53
C GLY A 63 -11.63 -16.37 6.03
N ASN A 64 -12.61 -15.57 6.47
CA ASN A 64 -12.67 -14.16 6.13
C ASN A 64 -11.66 -13.37 7.00
N LEU A 65 -10.71 -12.69 6.35
CA LEU A 65 -9.62 -11.95 7.00
C LEU A 65 -9.83 -10.44 6.95
N THR A 66 -10.51 -9.94 5.90
CA THR A 66 -10.55 -8.50 5.60
C THR A 66 -11.89 -7.86 5.92
N LYS A 67 -12.95 -8.09 5.13
CA LYS A 67 -14.25 -7.43 5.24
C LYS A 67 -15.33 -8.39 5.78
N ASN A 68 -16.41 -7.83 6.36
CA ASN A 68 -17.66 -8.52 6.71
C ASN A 68 -17.50 -9.73 7.66
N SER A 69 -16.61 -9.66 8.63
CA SER A 69 -16.48 -10.66 9.69
C SER A 69 -16.39 -10.00 11.07
N ASN A 70 -17.00 -10.62 12.06
CA ASN A 70 -16.83 -10.20 13.44
C ASN A 70 -15.38 -10.49 13.94
N LEU A 71 -15.00 -9.91 15.07
CA LEU A 71 -13.65 -10.05 15.61
C LEU A 71 -13.26 -11.51 15.93
N ILE A 72 -14.24 -12.34 16.32
CA ILE A 72 -14.02 -13.75 16.65
C ILE A 72 -13.69 -14.52 15.38
N ASP A 73 -14.48 -14.33 14.30
CA ASP A 73 -14.25 -15.01 13.02
C ASP A 73 -12.90 -14.61 12.41
N LYS A 74 -12.54 -13.31 12.49
CA LYS A 74 -11.20 -12.84 12.08
C LYS A 74 -10.09 -13.52 12.88
N GLY A 75 -10.25 -13.63 14.20
CA GLY A 75 -9.29 -14.31 15.06
C GLY A 75 -9.10 -15.78 14.66
N ILE A 76 -10.20 -16.52 14.47
CA ILE A 76 -10.17 -17.91 14.04
C ILE A 76 -9.54 -18.06 12.64
N ALA A 77 -9.90 -17.19 11.69
CA ALA A 77 -9.33 -17.19 10.34
C ALA A 77 -7.81 -16.95 10.38
N THR A 78 -7.36 -15.98 11.18
CA THR A 78 -5.93 -15.66 11.38
C THR A 78 -5.14 -16.83 11.97
N LEU A 79 -5.73 -17.62 12.86
CA LEU A 79 -5.06 -18.80 13.44
C LEU A 79 -5.03 -19.99 12.47
N ARG A 80 -6.03 -20.12 11.59
CA ARG A 80 -6.17 -21.25 10.66
C ARG A 80 -5.43 -21.06 9.34
N ILE A 81 -5.21 -19.83 8.90
CA ILE A 81 -4.63 -19.52 7.59
C ILE A 81 -3.30 -20.23 7.35
N ASP A 82 -2.42 -20.30 8.36
CA ASP A 82 -1.11 -20.93 8.26
C ASP A 82 -1.22 -22.43 7.92
N SER A 83 -2.11 -23.16 8.60
CA SER A 83 -2.32 -24.57 8.31
C SER A 83 -3.01 -24.80 6.96
N GLN A 84 -3.91 -23.91 6.55
CA GLN A 84 -4.58 -23.97 5.25
C GLN A 84 -3.57 -23.78 4.11
N PHE A 85 -2.70 -22.77 4.20
CA PHE A 85 -1.63 -22.54 3.24
C PHE A 85 -0.67 -23.73 3.15
N LYS A 86 -0.13 -24.18 4.30
CA LYS A 86 0.78 -25.32 4.34
C LYS A 86 0.18 -26.57 3.67
N ASN A 87 -1.08 -26.89 3.99
CA ASN A 87 -1.73 -28.09 3.46
C ASN A 87 -2.00 -27.99 1.96
N ALA A 88 -2.44 -26.80 1.47
CA ALA A 88 -2.67 -26.56 0.06
C ALA A 88 -1.36 -26.62 -0.75
N LEU A 89 -0.30 -25.96 -0.29
CA LEU A 89 1.02 -26.00 -0.91
C LEU A 89 1.57 -27.44 -0.94
N LYS A 90 1.44 -28.20 0.16
CA LYS A 90 1.86 -29.60 0.18
C LYS A 90 1.08 -30.45 -0.83
N LYS A 91 -0.24 -30.24 -0.96
CA LYS A 91 -1.11 -31.01 -1.85
C LYS A 91 -0.86 -30.70 -3.32
N HIS A 92 -0.78 -29.43 -3.68
CA HIS A 92 -0.77 -28.98 -5.09
C HIS A 92 0.64 -28.74 -5.63
N LEU A 93 1.59 -28.32 -4.78
CA LEU A 93 2.97 -27.96 -5.14
C LEU A 93 4.01 -28.82 -4.38
N GLY A 94 3.57 -29.93 -3.80
CA GLY A 94 4.44 -30.82 -3.04
C GLY A 94 5.57 -31.47 -3.86
N HIS A 95 5.44 -31.53 -5.17
CA HIS A 95 6.44 -32.05 -6.11
C HIS A 95 7.35 -30.95 -6.71
N GLU A 96 6.96 -29.67 -6.57
CA GLU A 96 7.75 -28.53 -7.09
C GLU A 96 8.86 -28.12 -6.12
N SER A 97 9.93 -27.61 -6.67
CA SER A 97 11.00 -26.90 -5.95
C SER A 97 11.08 -25.46 -6.42
N PHE A 98 11.46 -24.56 -5.53
CA PHE A 98 11.58 -23.13 -5.82
C PHE A 98 12.98 -22.63 -5.50
N ASP A 99 13.45 -21.65 -6.30
CA ASP A 99 14.74 -21.01 -6.13
C ASP A 99 14.61 -19.72 -5.30
N LEU A 100 13.46 -19.03 -5.43
CA LEU A 100 13.13 -17.80 -4.74
C LEU A 100 11.73 -17.91 -4.12
N ILE A 101 11.60 -17.57 -2.84
CA ILE A 101 10.34 -17.51 -2.13
C ILE A 101 10.14 -16.10 -1.61
N LEU A 102 9.22 -15.39 -2.24
CA LEU A 102 8.79 -14.02 -1.86
C LEU A 102 7.59 -14.10 -0.94
N TYR A 103 7.61 -13.35 0.14
CA TYR A 103 6.48 -13.24 1.05
C TYR A 103 6.24 -11.79 1.45
N SER A 104 5.02 -11.29 1.31
CA SER A 104 4.68 -9.95 1.77
C SER A 104 3.84 -9.96 3.05
N THR A 105 4.21 -9.10 4.00
CA THR A 105 3.41 -8.84 5.20
C THR A 105 2.29 -7.82 4.90
N PRO A 106 1.15 -7.85 5.63
CA PRO A 106 0.66 -8.91 6.49
C PRO A 106 0.16 -10.14 5.71
N PRO A 107 -0.09 -11.30 6.38
CA PRO A 107 -0.06 -11.56 7.81
C PRO A 107 1.32 -11.98 8.30
N ILE A 108 1.58 -11.85 9.60
CA ILE A 108 2.81 -12.36 10.22
C ILE A 108 2.68 -13.79 10.76
N THR A 109 1.60 -14.49 10.41
CA THR A 109 1.23 -15.74 11.05
C THR A 109 1.57 -17.02 10.26
N LEU A 110 2.12 -16.91 9.03
CA LEU A 110 2.40 -18.06 8.16
C LEU A 110 3.70 -18.84 8.52
N LEU A 111 4.02 -18.96 9.81
CA LEU A 111 5.28 -19.54 10.27
C LEU A 111 5.46 -21.01 9.89
N LYS A 112 4.39 -21.83 10.01
CA LYS A 112 4.46 -23.26 9.64
C LYS A 112 4.60 -23.44 8.13
N THR A 113 3.99 -22.55 7.37
CA THR A 113 4.07 -22.50 5.90
C THR A 113 5.48 -22.17 5.46
N VAL A 114 6.06 -21.08 5.99
CA VAL A 114 7.42 -20.65 5.67
C VAL A 114 8.45 -21.70 6.09
N ASN A 115 8.30 -22.30 7.29
CA ASN A 115 9.17 -23.36 7.75
C ASN A 115 9.11 -24.63 6.85
N TYR A 116 7.90 -25.01 6.42
CA TYR A 116 7.73 -26.10 5.46
C TYR A 116 8.45 -25.81 4.14
N LEU A 117 8.28 -24.62 3.60
CA LEU A 117 8.92 -24.22 2.34
C LEU A 117 10.45 -24.16 2.47
N LYS A 118 10.97 -23.61 3.56
CA LYS A 118 12.42 -23.56 3.84
C LYS A 118 13.02 -24.96 3.95
N THR A 119 12.34 -25.87 4.67
CA THR A 119 12.81 -27.25 4.82
C THR A 119 12.80 -28.01 3.50
N LYS A 120 11.80 -27.77 2.67
CA LYS A 120 11.64 -28.43 1.37
C LYS A 120 12.60 -27.88 0.32
N ASN A 121 12.92 -26.60 0.38
CA ASN A 121 13.79 -25.89 -0.57
C ASN A 121 14.99 -25.28 0.19
N PRO A 122 15.96 -26.10 0.64
CA PRO A 122 17.03 -25.63 1.52
C PRO A 122 17.97 -24.61 0.87
N ASN A 123 18.02 -24.58 -0.46
CA ASN A 123 18.85 -23.65 -1.25
C ASN A 123 18.05 -22.43 -1.76
N ALA A 124 16.74 -22.36 -1.50
CA ALA A 124 15.94 -21.22 -1.93
C ALA A 124 16.26 -19.97 -1.10
N LEU A 125 16.37 -18.83 -1.77
CA LEU A 125 16.37 -17.54 -1.09
C LEU A 125 14.97 -17.24 -0.56
N LEU A 126 14.86 -16.97 0.74
CA LEU A 126 13.63 -16.50 1.38
C LEU A 126 13.70 -14.99 1.52
N TYR A 127 12.88 -14.28 0.79
CA TYR A 127 12.84 -12.83 0.76
C TYR A 127 11.52 -12.30 1.35
N LEU A 128 11.60 -11.53 2.43
CA LEU A 128 10.44 -10.88 3.05
C LEU A 128 10.26 -9.46 2.50
N MET A 129 9.12 -9.19 1.90
CA MET A 129 8.68 -7.84 1.53
C MET A 129 7.90 -7.25 2.71
N LEU A 130 8.55 -6.43 3.55
CA LEU A 130 7.95 -5.85 4.75
C LEU A 130 7.12 -4.61 4.36
N LYS A 131 5.81 -4.82 4.17
CA LYS A 131 4.87 -3.77 3.73
C LYS A 131 4.06 -3.17 4.87
N ASP A 132 4.12 -3.76 6.07
CA ASP A 132 3.44 -3.25 7.26
C ASP A 132 4.17 -3.77 8.51
N ILE A 133 4.27 -2.93 9.53
CA ILE A 133 4.91 -3.25 10.80
C ILE A 133 3.81 -3.51 11.84
N PHE A 134 3.40 -4.77 11.92
CA PHE A 134 2.41 -5.26 12.85
C PHE A 134 3.09 -6.16 13.91
N PRO A 135 2.79 -6.04 15.22
CA PRO A 135 1.57 -5.45 15.80
C PRO A 135 1.65 -3.97 16.19
N GLN A 136 2.77 -3.28 15.99
CA GLN A 136 2.94 -1.91 16.48
C GLN A 136 1.91 -0.93 15.88
N ASN A 137 1.58 -1.04 14.60
CA ASN A 137 0.53 -0.23 13.97
C ASN A 137 -0.82 -0.31 14.71
N ALA A 138 -1.18 -1.50 15.22
CA ALA A 138 -2.42 -1.69 15.97
C ALA A 138 -2.35 -1.13 17.39
N VAL A 139 -1.15 -1.10 17.99
CA VAL A 139 -0.91 -0.44 19.29
C VAL A 139 -1.04 1.07 19.14
N ASP A 140 -0.38 1.66 18.16
CA ASP A 140 -0.37 3.10 17.92
C ASP A 140 -1.79 3.66 17.70
N LEU A 141 -2.63 2.91 17.00
CA LEU A 141 -4.03 3.29 16.76
C LEU A 141 -4.99 2.93 17.91
N GLY A 142 -4.49 2.33 18.98
CA GLY A 142 -5.29 1.95 20.15
C GLY A 142 -6.17 0.70 19.97
N PHE A 143 -5.96 -0.08 18.88
CA PHE A 143 -6.67 -1.34 18.66
C PHE A 143 -6.13 -2.50 19.52
N MET A 144 -4.92 -2.34 20.03
CA MET A 144 -4.24 -3.35 20.83
C MET A 144 -3.52 -2.69 22.00
N LYS A 145 -3.69 -3.25 23.20
CA LYS A 145 -2.98 -2.77 24.39
C LYS A 145 -1.51 -3.22 24.32
N GLU A 146 -0.60 -2.28 24.41
CA GLU A 146 0.82 -2.55 24.51
C GLU A 146 1.13 -3.47 25.70
N MET A 147 2.06 -4.42 25.50
CA MET A 147 2.43 -5.46 26.48
C MET A 147 1.29 -6.39 26.95
N GLY A 148 0.07 -6.25 26.37
CA GLY A 148 -1.05 -7.18 26.63
C GLY A 148 -0.78 -8.57 26.05
N LEU A 149 -1.60 -9.57 26.42
CA LEU A 149 -1.44 -10.96 25.97
C LEU A 149 -1.48 -11.10 24.44
N ILE A 150 -2.40 -10.38 23.79
CA ILE A 150 -2.54 -10.39 22.33
C ILE A 150 -1.31 -9.76 21.67
N HIS A 151 -0.84 -8.61 22.18
CA HIS A 151 0.38 -7.96 21.70
C HIS A 151 1.60 -8.88 21.83
N ARG A 152 1.80 -9.51 22.98
CA ARG A 152 2.92 -10.45 23.22
C ARG A 152 2.86 -11.66 22.26
N PHE A 153 1.68 -12.18 22.01
CA PHE A 153 1.48 -13.27 21.05
C PHE A 153 1.92 -12.87 19.64
N PHE A 154 1.44 -11.73 19.13
CA PHE A 154 1.79 -11.27 17.79
C PHE A 154 3.24 -10.81 17.67
N SER A 155 3.80 -10.12 18.68
CA SER A 155 5.22 -9.74 18.71
C SER A 155 6.15 -10.98 18.72
N HIS A 156 5.74 -12.07 19.38
CA HIS A 156 6.48 -13.32 19.29
C HIS A 156 6.44 -13.91 17.86
N LYS A 157 5.26 -13.87 17.21
CA LYS A 157 5.10 -14.34 15.82
C LYS A 157 5.91 -13.51 14.85
N GLU A 158 5.87 -12.19 14.98
CA GLU A 158 6.65 -11.25 14.19
C GLU A 158 8.16 -11.54 14.29
N LYS A 159 8.70 -11.58 15.50
CA LYS A 159 10.11 -11.89 15.73
C LYS A 159 10.53 -13.27 15.21
N ALA A 160 9.66 -14.27 15.34
CA ALA A 160 9.89 -15.59 14.80
C ALA A 160 9.90 -15.58 13.26
N LEU A 161 8.97 -14.83 12.64
CA LEU A 161 8.91 -14.68 11.18
C LEU A 161 10.18 -14.04 10.64
N TYR A 162 10.61 -12.90 11.18
CA TYR A 162 11.80 -12.17 10.70
C TYR A 162 13.07 -13.02 10.75
N LYS A 163 13.19 -13.94 11.71
CA LYS A 163 14.34 -14.86 11.81
C LYS A 163 14.41 -15.91 10.69
N MET A 164 13.30 -16.14 9.99
CA MET A 164 13.21 -17.22 8.99
C MET A 164 13.70 -16.77 7.61
N PHE A 165 13.74 -15.46 7.35
CA PHE A 165 14.08 -14.89 6.06
C PHE A 165 15.56 -14.55 5.94
N ASP A 166 16.10 -14.76 4.78
CA ASP A 166 17.51 -14.48 4.47
C ASP A 166 17.69 -12.98 4.17
N VAL A 167 16.70 -12.34 3.54
CA VAL A 167 16.65 -10.90 3.25
C VAL A 167 15.29 -10.34 3.65
N ILE A 168 15.27 -9.10 4.14
CA ILE A 168 14.06 -8.34 4.49
C ILE A 168 14.11 -6.99 3.78
N GLY A 169 13.25 -6.82 2.77
CA GLY A 169 13.09 -5.57 2.04
C GLY A 169 12.10 -4.65 2.74
N THR A 170 12.55 -3.46 3.12
CA THR A 170 11.77 -2.38 3.76
C THR A 170 11.41 -1.31 2.75
N MET A 171 10.34 -0.54 2.98
CA MET A 171 9.81 0.38 1.96
C MET A 171 10.59 1.69 1.82
N SER A 172 11.26 2.14 2.88
CA SER A 172 11.96 3.44 2.89
C SER A 172 13.13 3.44 3.89
N PRO A 173 13.99 4.47 3.86
CA PRO A 173 15.03 4.66 4.87
C PRO A 173 14.49 4.69 6.30
N ALA A 174 13.34 5.33 6.56
CA ALA A 174 12.75 5.34 7.89
C ALA A 174 12.31 3.94 8.34
N ASN A 175 11.73 3.12 7.43
CA ASN A 175 11.40 1.72 7.74
C ASN A 175 12.65 0.91 8.07
N LEU A 176 13.76 1.09 7.33
CA LEU A 176 15.02 0.42 7.57
C LEU A 176 15.56 0.80 8.96
N ASN A 177 15.67 2.08 9.25
CA ASN A 177 16.14 2.60 10.54
C ASN A 177 15.27 2.10 11.72
N TYR A 178 13.93 2.06 11.52
CA TYR A 178 13.03 1.50 12.53
C TYR A 178 13.35 0.03 12.82
N MET A 179 13.53 -0.76 11.76
CA MET A 179 13.86 -2.19 11.89
C MET A 179 15.20 -2.42 12.57
N GLU A 180 16.23 -1.68 12.22
CA GLU A 180 17.54 -1.76 12.89
C GLU A 180 17.44 -1.47 14.39
N LYS A 181 16.68 -0.44 14.76
CA LYS A 181 16.49 -0.01 16.14
C LYS A 181 15.65 -0.99 16.96
N HIS A 182 14.52 -1.47 16.43
CA HIS A 182 13.54 -2.25 17.18
C HIS A 182 13.68 -3.77 16.99
N HIS A 183 14.35 -4.19 15.92
CA HIS A 183 14.61 -5.60 15.58
C HIS A 183 16.09 -5.85 15.28
N PRO A 184 17.02 -5.62 16.24
CA PRO A 184 18.46 -5.70 15.99
C PRO A 184 18.94 -7.07 15.48
N SER A 185 18.17 -8.13 15.70
CA SER A 185 18.46 -9.45 15.14
C SER A 185 18.31 -9.54 13.61
N THR A 186 17.79 -8.52 12.95
CA THR A 186 17.63 -8.45 11.50
C THR A 186 18.74 -7.67 10.80
N VAL A 187 19.57 -6.96 11.55
CA VAL A 187 20.73 -6.20 11.03
C VAL A 187 21.61 -7.11 10.15
N GLY A 188 22.04 -6.59 9.00
CA GLY A 188 22.80 -7.32 7.99
C GLY A 188 21.94 -8.11 6.99
N ARG A 189 20.61 -8.17 7.20
CA ARG A 189 19.64 -8.79 6.28
C ARG A 189 18.58 -7.78 5.80
N LEU A 190 18.70 -6.52 6.18
CA LEU A 190 17.79 -5.44 5.80
C LEU A 190 18.29 -4.73 4.55
N GLU A 191 17.37 -4.38 3.69
CA GLU A 191 17.60 -3.47 2.56
C GLU A 191 16.34 -2.67 2.24
N ILE A 192 16.47 -1.65 1.39
CA ILE A 192 15.33 -0.88 0.91
C ILE A 192 14.78 -1.55 -0.34
N LEU A 193 13.52 -2.00 -0.28
CA LEU A 193 12.71 -2.47 -1.40
C LEU A 193 11.40 -1.66 -1.42
N PRO A 194 11.37 -0.53 -2.11
CA PRO A 194 10.17 0.30 -2.16
C PRO A 194 9.01 -0.40 -2.87
N ASN A 195 7.82 0.17 -2.75
CA ASN A 195 6.72 -0.17 -3.64
C ASN A 195 7.09 0.24 -5.07
N ALA A 196 6.66 -0.54 -6.07
CA ALA A 196 7.02 -0.30 -7.45
C ALA A 196 5.83 -0.56 -8.39
N LEU A 197 5.79 0.14 -9.52
CA LEU A 197 4.79 -0.01 -10.57
C LEU A 197 5.46 -0.36 -11.91
N ASP A 198 4.72 -1.05 -12.76
CA ASP A 198 5.05 -1.20 -14.19
C ASP A 198 4.58 0.04 -14.94
N ILE A 199 5.51 0.92 -15.24
CA ILE A 199 5.26 2.18 -15.96
C ILE A 199 5.28 1.89 -17.45
N ASN A 200 4.12 1.58 -18.01
CA ASN A 200 3.96 1.40 -19.45
C ASN A 200 3.22 2.61 -20.05
N GLU A 201 3.81 3.24 -21.05
CA GLU A 201 3.21 4.36 -21.79
C GLU A 201 1.84 4.03 -22.41
N ASN A 202 1.56 2.75 -22.65
CA ASN A 202 0.29 2.26 -23.20
C ASN A 202 -0.87 2.23 -22.18
N ASN A 203 -0.62 2.46 -20.90
CA ASN A 203 -1.66 2.51 -19.85
C ASN A 203 -2.36 3.86 -19.75
N THR A 204 -1.90 4.85 -20.49
CA THR A 204 -2.45 6.21 -20.56
C THR A 204 -3.67 6.32 -21.50
N ALA A 205 -4.29 5.21 -21.94
CA ALA A 205 -5.58 5.28 -22.60
C ALA A 205 -6.64 5.79 -21.63
N HIS A 206 -6.57 7.11 -21.38
CA HIS A 206 -7.59 7.83 -20.63
C HIS A 206 -8.86 7.83 -21.46
N ASP A 207 -9.86 7.10 -21.00
CA ASP A 207 -11.21 7.35 -21.51
C ASP A 207 -11.55 8.82 -21.27
N SER A 208 -12.21 9.38 -22.25
CA SER A 208 -12.57 10.79 -22.37
C SER A 208 -13.63 11.30 -21.38
N ILE A 209 -13.69 10.76 -20.14
CA ILE A 209 -14.57 11.29 -19.10
C ILE A 209 -13.93 12.54 -18.55
N SER A 210 -14.48 13.71 -18.92
CA SER A 210 -14.09 14.97 -18.29
C SER A 210 -14.60 15.01 -16.86
N ILE A 211 -13.67 15.01 -15.92
CA ILE A 211 -14.00 15.11 -14.48
C ILE A 211 -14.56 16.51 -14.18
N ARG A 212 -14.05 17.55 -14.81
CA ARG A 212 -14.54 18.92 -14.65
C ARG A 212 -16.00 19.04 -15.10
N GLU A 213 -16.35 18.46 -16.24
CA GLU A 213 -17.74 18.45 -16.73
C GLU A 213 -18.65 17.60 -15.85
N THR A 214 -18.19 16.37 -15.47
CA THR A 214 -18.96 15.44 -14.65
C THR A 214 -19.38 16.03 -13.31
N TYR A 215 -18.48 16.76 -12.68
CA TYR A 215 -18.70 17.34 -11.34
C TYR A 215 -18.91 18.84 -11.35
N SER A 216 -19.12 19.46 -12.54
CA SER A 216 -19.36 20.92 -12.71
C SER A 216 -18.25 21.77 -12.09
N ILE A 217 -16.99 21.36 -12.25
CA ILE A 217 -15.81 22.06 -11.72
C ILE A 217 -15.36 23.12 -12.74
N ARG A 218 -15.22 24.36 -12.32
CA ARG A 218 -14.75 25.45 -13.18
C ARG A 218 -13.27 25.27 -13.56
N ASP A 219 -12.86 25.83 -14.70
CA ASP A 219 -11.48 25.74 -15.20
C ASP A 219 -10.47 26.48 -14.31
N ASP A 220 -10.91 27.49 -13.57
CA ASP A 220 -10.10 28.27 -12.64
C ASP A 220 -9.93 27.61 -11.26
N GLN A 221 -10.63 26.52 -10.98
CA GLN A 221 -10.54 25.79 -9.72
C GLN A 221 -9.43 24.73 -9.75
N THR A 222 -8.74 24.62 -8.62
CA THR A 222 -7.73 23.57 -8.38
C THR A 222 -8.39 22.34 -7.77
N ILE A 223 -8.16 21.18 -8.37
CA ILE A 223 -8.69 19.90 -7.90
C ILE A 223 -7.68 19.24 -6.96
N LEU A 224 -8.04 19.14 -5.68
CA LEU A 224 -7.36 18.31 -4.69
C LEU A 224 -7.98 16.93 -4.70
N LEU A 225 -7.17 15.87 -4.70
CA LEU A 225 -7.66 14.49 -4.70
C LEU A 225 -7.10 13.69 -3.54
N TYR A 226 -7.99 13.13 -2.72
CA TYR A 226 -7.68 12.04 -1.82
C TYR A 226 -8.35 10.76 -2.30
N GLY A 227 -7.58 9.68 -2.48
CA GLY A 227 -8.10 8.38 -2.86
C GLY A 227 -7.64 7.26 -1.93
N GLY A 228 -8.55 6.41 -1.45
CA GLY A 228 -8.20 5.23 -0.69
C GLY A 228 -9.11 4.88 0.47
N ASN A 229 -8.58 4.12 1.43
CA ASN A 229 -9.33 3.72 2.62
C ASN A 229 -9.66 4.91 3.51
N LEU A 230 -10.87 4.93 4.09
CA LEU A 230 -11.34 5.95 5.04
C LEU A 230 -11.42 5.33 6.43
N GLY A 231 -10.28 4.93 6.96
CA GLY A 231 -10.16 4.27 8.26
C GLY A 231 -9.35 5.08 9.27
N ALA A 232 -9.14 4.51 10.46
CA ALA A 232 -8.35 5.13 11.52
C ALA A 232 -6.91 5.49 11.10
N PRO A 233 -6.22 4.68 10.27
CA PRO A 233 -4.85 5.00 9.85
C PRO A 233 -4.71 6.29 9.04
N GLN A 234 -5.80 6.83 8.50
CA GLN A 234 -5.80 7.97 7.59
C GLN A 234 -6.20 9.30 8.25
N ALA A 235 -6.06 9.41 9.58
CA ALA A 235 -6.31 10.64 10.32
C ALA A 235 -7.63 11.35 9.93
N ILE A 236 -8.74 10.63 9.84
CA ILE A 236 -10.03 11.21 9.38
C ILE A 236 -10.45 12.46 10.15
N PRO A 237 -10.24 12.59 11.47
CA PRO A 237 -10.48 13.85 12.17
C PRO A 237 -9.70 15.03 11.57
N PHE A 238 -8.42 14.84 11.26
CA PHE A 238 -7.60 15.87 10.62
C PHE A 238 -8.06 16.18 9.18
N VAL A 239 -8.51 15.17 8.42
CA VAL A 239 -9.13 15.41 7.10
C VAL A 239 -10.35 16.33 7.22
N ILE A 240 -11.17 16.15 8.26
CA ILE A 240 -12.33 17.00 8.55
C ILE A 240 -11.88 18.43 8.88
N GLU A 241 -10.83 18.62 9.67
CA GLU A 241 -10.25 19.94 9.94
C GLU A 241 -9.74 20.62 8.64
N CYS A 242 -9.11 19.85 7.75
CA CYS A 242 -8.69 20.33 6.44
C CYS A 242 -9.89 20.77 5.58
N ILE A 243 -10.97 20.00 5.56
CA ILE A 243 -12.23 20.34 4.86
C ILE A 243 -12.81 21.64 5.44
N ASP A 244 -12.88 21.74 6.77
CA ASP A 244 -13.39 22.95 7.44
C ASP A 244 -12.56 24.19 7.10
N ARG A 245 -11.24 24.03 7.03
CA ARG A 245 -10.31 25.13 6.73
C ARG A 245 -10.47 25.70 5.32
N ILE A 246 -10.84 24.86 4.34
CA ILE A 246 -10.99 25.28 2.93
C ILE A 246 -12.43 25.46 2.48
N LYS A 247 -13.44 25.23 3.31
CA LYS A 247 -14.86 25.18 2.91
C LYS A 247 -15.37 26.45 2.21
N ASN A 248 -14.74 27.60 2.46
CA ASN A 248 -15.09 28.90 1.88
C ASN A 248 -14.11 29.36 0.79
N ASP A 249 -13.13 28.52 0.39
CA ASP A 249 -12.19 28.86 -0.67
C ASP A 249 -12.73 28.37 -2.03
N ASP A 250 -13.27 29.28 -2.81
CA ASP A 250 -13.91 29.01 -4.09
C ASP A 250 -12.91 28.64 -5.22
N ARG A 251 -11.62 28.80 -4.99
CA ARG A 251 -10.53 28.36 -5.88
C ARG A 251 -10.31 26.85 -5.85
N ILE A 252 -10.88 26.14 -4.84
CA ILE A 252 -10.56 24.75 -4.53
C ILE A 252 -11.79 23.87 -4.72
N VAL A 253 -11.59 22.71 -5.32
CA VAL A 253 -12.52 21.56 -5.22
C VAL A 253 -11.78 20.37 -4.64
N PHE A 254 -12.26 19.84 -3.53
CA PHE A 254 -11.68 18.65 -2.88
C PHE A 254 -12.50 17.41 -3.21
N LEU A 255 -11.92 16.49 -3.97
CA LEU A 255 -12.52 15.19 -4.32
C LEU A 255 -12.01 14.11 -3.38
N ILE A 256 -12.93 13.38 -2.75
CA ILE A 256 -12.64 12.28 -1.83
C ILE A 256 -13.24 11.00 -2.42
N ALA A 257 -12.37 10.08 -2.87
CA ALA A 257 -12.75 8.79 -3.43
C ALA A 257 -12.29 7.64 -2.51
N GLY A 258 -13.20 6.73 -2.18
CA GLY A 258 -12.87 5.58 -1.35
C GLY A 258 -13.99 5.14 -0.43
N SER A 259 -13.68 4.20 0.45
CA SER A 259 -14.63 3.69 1.45
C SER A 259 -13.89 3.28 2.72
N GLY A 260 -14.60 3.21 3.84
CA GLY A 260 -13.99 2.77 5.09
C GLY A 260 -14.89 2.98 6.31
N ALA A 261 -14.41 2.52 7.46
CA ALA A 261 -15.20 2.52 8.69
C ALA A 261 -15.55 3.94 9.24
N LYS A 262 -14.91 4.97 8.69
CA LYS A 262 -15.10 6.37 9.13
C LYS A 262 -15.64 7.28 8.01
N GLU A 263 -16.13 6.72 6.90
CA GLU A 263 -16.68 7.51 5.80
C GLU A 263 -17.87 8.37 6.23
N GLU A 264 -18.73 7.85 7.13
CA GLU A 264 -19.89 8.56 7.65
C GLU A 264 -19.51 9.88 8.36
N LEU A 265 -18.36 9.92 9.03
CA LEU A 265 -17.89 11.16 9.68
C LEU A 265 -17.63 12.27 8.66
N ILE A 266 -17.07 11.94 7.50
CA ILE A 266 -16.79 12.91 6.42
C ILE A 266 -18.10 13.34 5.76
N THR A 267 -18.96 12.38 5.39
CA THR A 267 -20.21 12.67 4.68
C THR A 267 -21.17 13.49 5.53
N SER A 268 -21.33 13.14 6.82
CA SER A 268 -22.13 13.91 7.76
C SER A 268 -21.59 15.33 7.93
N PHE A 269 -20.27 15.49 8.09
CA PHE A 269 -19.68 16.81 8.25
C PHE A 269 -19.92 17.71 7.02
N ILE A 270 -19.77 17.18 5.81
CA ILE A 270 -20.03 17.91 4.56
C ILE A 270 -21.49 18.34 4.49
N GLN A 271 -22.44 17.45 4.81
CA GLN A 271 -23.87 17.71 4.76
C GLN A 271 -24.33 18.72 5.82
N GLU A 272 -23.94 18.51 7.08
CA GLU A 272 -24.35 19.37 8.21
C GLU A 272 -23.85 20.82 8.05
N ASN A 273 -22.69 21.00 7.43
CA ASN A 273 -22.09 22.32 7.22
C ASN A 273 -22.37 22.91 5.82
N ASN A 274 -23.19 22.24 4.98
CA ASN A 274 -23.53 22.67 3.62
C ASN A 274 -22.29 22.99 2.77
N ILE A 275 -21.24 22.16 2.85
CA ILE A 275 -19.98 22.40 2.15
C ILE A 275 -20.15 22.05 0.68
N SER A 276 -19.94 23.02 -0.20
CA SER A 276 -20.17 22.89 -1.65
C SER A 276 -18.91 22.56 -2.46
N ASN A 277 -17.73 22.84 -1.92
CA ASN A 277 -16.46 22.65 -2.60
C ASN A 277 -15.73 21.32 -2.23
N THR A 278 -16.40 20.43 -1.48
CA THR A 278 -15.87 19.11 -1.15
C THR A 278 -16.88 18.04 -1.56
N LEU A 279 -16.45 17.10 -2.42
CA LEU A 279 -17.30 16.06 -2.96
C LEU A 279 -16.84 14.69 -2.51
N PHE A 280 -17.72 13.95 -1.83
CA PHE A 280 -17.48 12.56 -1.50
C PHE A 280 -18.04 11.66 -2.61
N LEU A 281 -17.14 10.90 -3.28
CA LEU A 281 -17.46 10.11 -4.46
C LEU A 281 -17.69 8.62 -4.17
N GLY A 282 -17.47 8.20 -2.93
CA GLY A 282 -17.56 6.79 -2.56
C GLY A 282 -16.48 5.93 -3.20
N GLN A 283 -16.71 4.62 -3.21
CA GLN A 283 -15.82 3.66 -3.85
C GLN A 283 -16.03 3.68 -5.37
N LEU A 284 -14.97 3.93 -6.12
CA LEU A 284 -14.98 4.00 -7.58
C LEU A 284 -14.35 2.75 -8.20
N GLU A 285 -14.72 2.46 -9.44
CA GLU A 285 -14.00 1.52 -10.28
C GLU A 285 -12.60 2.07 -10.62
N SER A 286 -11.61 1.19 -10.76
CA SER A 286 -10.22 1.58 -11.01
C SER A 286 -10.06 2.52 -12.21
N ARG A 287 -10.83 2.30 -13.28
CA ARG A 287 -10.80 3.13 -14.49
C ARG A 287 -11.22 4.58 -14.20
N VAL A 288 -12.33 4.76 -13.47
CA VAL A 288 -12.83 6.09 -13.09
C VAL A 288 -11.85 6.76 -12.12
N TYR A 289 -11.31 6.01 -11.16
CA TYR A 289 -10.31 6.53 -10.24
C TYR A 289 -9.04 7.01 -10.95
N ASN A 290 -8.53 6.23 -11.92
CA ASN A 290 -7.36 6.63 -12.70
C ASN A 290 -7.63 7.89 -13.54
N SER A 291 -8.86 8.05 -14.06
CA SER A 291 -9.27 9.30 -14.72
C SER A 291 -9.29 10.49 -13.77
N LEU A 292 -9.73 10.31 -12.50
CA LEU A 292 -9.62 11.34 -11.48
C LEU A 292 -8.16 11.73 -11.20
N VAL A 293 -7.29 10.75 -11.03
CA VAL A 293 -5.86 10.98 -10.75
C VAL A 293 -5.20 11.74 -11.89
N SER A 294 -5.48 11.38 -13.14
CA SER A 294 -4.88 12.06 -14.29
C SER A 294 -5.31 13.53 -14.43
N GLN A 295 -6.52 13.87 -13.97
CA GLN A 295 -7.11 15.20 -14.12
C GLN A 295 -7.07 16.04 -12.82
N CYS A 296 -6.69 15.47 -11.66
CA CYS A 296 -6.48 16.27 -10.46
C CYS A 296 -5.24 17.16 -10.59
N ASP A 297 -5.16 18.19 -9.76
CA ASP A 297 -4.04 19.13 -9.72
C ASP A 297 -3.04 18.79 -8.60
N VAL A 298 -3.53 18.24 -7.48
CA VAL A 298 -2.72 17.90 -6.28
C VAL A 298 -3.20 16.59 -5.68
N GLY A 299 -2.27 15.67 -5.43
CA GLY A 299 -2.53 14.43 -4.71
C GLY A 299 -2.35 14.60 -3.20
N LEU A 300 -3.31 14.10 -2.40
CA LEU A 300 -3.27 14.19 -0.95
C LEU A 300 -2.99 12.84 -0.29
N ILE A 301 -2.12 12.85 0.72
CA ILE A 301 -1.78 11.68 1.54
C ILE A 301 -1.99 12.06 3.00
N PHE A 302 -2.81 11.28 3.71
CA PHE A 302 -3.06 11.45 5.13
C PHE A 302 -2.71 10.18 5.89
N LEU A 303 -1.95 10.33 6.97
CA LEU A 303 -1.65 9.29 7.96
C LEU A 303 -1.85 9.84 9.36
N ASP A 304 -2.29 9.00 10.27
CA ASP A 304 -2.60 9.38 11.65
C ASP A 304 -1.31 9.72 12.43
N HIS A 305 -1.27 10.89 13.07
CA HIS A 305 -0.13 11.40 13.83
C HIS A 305 0.35 10.48 14.96
N ARG A 306 -0.49 9.53 15.40
CA ARG A 306 -0.17 8.59 16.47
C ARG A 306 0.80 7.49 16.05
N PHE A 307 1.03 7.29 14.76
CA PHE A 307 1.97 6.28 14.32
C PHE A 307 3.39 6.56 14.82
N THR A 308 3.99 5.53 15.44
CA THR A 308 5.40 5.48 15.83
C THR A 308 6.22 4.63 14.87
N ILE A 309 5.55 4.00 13.90
CA ILE A 309 6.12 3.24 12.80
C ILE A 309 6.04 4.03 11.51
N PRO A 310 7.04 3.95 10.63
CA PRO A 310 6.94 4.58 9.32
C PRO A 310 6.02 3.78 8.39
N ASN A 311 5.18 4.51 7.67
CA ASN A 311 4.25 3.97 6.66
C ASN A 311 4.60 4.50 5.26
N TYR A 312 4.32 3.73 4.21
CA TYR A 312 4.58 4.15 2.84
C TYR A 312 3.38 3.86 1.92
N PRO A 313 2.37 4.76 1.87
CA PRO A 313 1.14 4.54 1.10
C PRO A 313 1.39 4.38 -0.40
N GLN A 314 0.81 3.33 -1.00
CA GLN A 314 0.94 3.04 -2.44
C GLN A 314 0.39 4.16 -3.33
N ARG A 315 -0.60 4.94 -2.85
CA ARG A 315 -1.21 6.04 -3.61
C ARG A 315 -0.22 7.12 -4.03
N LEU A 316 0.92 7.26 -3.33
CA LEU A 316 2.00 8.12 -3.78
C LEU A 316 2.40 7.80 -5.22
N LEU A 317 2.62 6.53 -5.52
CA LEU A 317 3.10 6.09 -6.84
C LEU A 317 2.12 6.51 -7.94
N THR A 318 0.81 6.38 -7.69
CA THR A 318 -0.22 6.75 -8.66
C THR A 318 -0.23 8.25 -8.95
N TYR A 319 -0.01 9.10 -7.94
CA TYR A 319 0.12 10.54 -8.13
C TYR A 319 1.40 10.90 -8.90
N LEU A 320 2.52 10.29 -8.55
CA LEU A 320 3.79 10.53 -9.24
C LEU A 320 3.75 10.05 -10.70
N GLU A 321 3.10 8.90 -10.98
CA GLU A 321 2.88 8.40 -12.33
C GLU A 321 2.10 9.40 -13.19
N ALA A 322 1.07 10.03 -12.61
CA ALA A 322 0.28 11.07 -13.26
C ALA A 322 0.94 12.46 -13.23
N SER A 323 2.20 12.57 -12.83
CA SER A 323 2.93 13.85 -12.72
C SER A 323 2.20 14.87 -11.84
N LYS A 324 1.69 14.44 -10.68
CA LYS A 324 1.00 15.32 -9.73
C LYS A 324 1.89 15.60 -8.52
N PRO A 325 1.98 16.88 -8.09
CA PRO A 325 2.58 17.21 -6.81
C PRO A 325 1.76 16.61 -5.67
N VAL A 326 2.40 16.31 -4.53
CA VAL A 326 1.72 15.73 -3.39
C VAL A 326 1.84 16.59 -2.14
N VAL A 327 0.79 16.57 -1.32
CA VAL A 327 0.83 17.10 0.05
C VAL A 327 0.61 15.94 1.01
N CYS A 328 1.66 15.66 1.80
CA CYS A 328 1.71 14.53 2.73
C CYS A 328 1.55 15.05 4.15
N ALA A 329 0.37 14.86 4.75
CA ALA A 329 0.13 15.12 6.16
C ALA A 329 0.24 13.80 6.94
N THR A 330 1.30 13.65 7.72
CA THR A 330 1.67 12.36 8.33
C THR A 330 2.09 12.50 9.80
N ASP A 331 2.41 11.37 10.40
CA ASP A 331 3.15 11.29 11.65
C ASP A 331 4.63 11.68 11.46
N THR A 332 5.37 11.78 12.57
CA THR A 332 6.80 12.15 12.57
C THR A 332 7.76 10.98 12.29
N ALA A 333 7.27 9.73 12.31
CA ALA A 333 8.08 8.54 12.02
C ALA A 333 8.17 8.26 10.50
N THR A 334 7.15 8.69 9.75
CA THR A 334 7.02 8.49 8.31
C THR A 334 7.83 9.51 7.51
N ASP A 335 8.68 9.04 6.60
CA ASP A 335 9.61 9.88 5.83
C ASP A 335 9.10 10.32 4.44
N ILE A 336 7.90 9.93 4.05
CA ILE A 336 7.33 10.22 2.72
C ILE A 336 7.26 11.73 2.42
N GLY A 337 6.90 12.54 3.41
CA GLY A 337 6.86 14.00 3.28
C GLY A 337 8.25 14.62 3.17
N THR A 338 9.22 14.13 3.95
CA THR A 338 10.62 14.55 3.88
C THR A 338 11.23 14.22 2.53
N ILE A 339 10.96 13.00 2.01
CA ILE A 339 11.42 12.57 0.68
C ILE A 339 10.81 13.48 -0.40
N ALA A 340 9.52 13.80 -0.30
CA ALA A 340 8.83 14.68 -1.24
C ALA A 340 9.44 16.10 -1.28
N MET A 341 9.72 16.67 -0.12
CA MET A 341 10.34 18.00 -0.01
C MET A 341 11.78 18.01 -0.52
N THR A 342 12.59 17.01 -0.13
CA THR A 342 13.99 16.91 -0.55
C THR A 342 14.13 16.79 -2.06
N ASN A 343 13.22 16.05 -2.70
CA ASN A 343 13.21 15.86 -4.15
C ASN A 343 12.27 16.82 -4.87
N GLN A 344 11.73 17.83 -4.17
CA GLN A 344 10.95 18.95 -4.70
C GLN A 344 9.72 18.54 -5.52
N TYR A 345 9.05 17.45 -5.12
CA TYR A 345 7.82 17.02 -5.75
C TYR A 345 6.57 17.14 -4.86
N GLY A 346 6.72 17.71 -3.64
CA GLY A 346 5.60 17.87 -2.72
C GLY A 346 5.97 18.55 -1.41
N PHE A 347 5.00 18.58 -0.51
CA PHE A 347 5.13 19.12 0.85
C PHE A 347 4.90 18.02 1.89
N GLY A 348 5.66 18.05 3.00
CA GLY A 348 5.50 17.22 4.17
C GLY A 348 5.08 18.05 5.37
N ILE A 349 3.99 17.65 6.03
CA ILE A 349 3.37 18.36 7.15
C ILE A 349 2.99 17.32 8.21
N GLU A 350 3.01 17.70 9.49
CA GLU A 350 2.44 16.86 10.53
C GLU A 350 0.90 16.87 10.46
N SER A 351 0.25 15.71 10.60
CA SER A 351 -1.20 15.58 10.55
C SER A 351 -1.92 16.06 11.84
N THR A 352 -1.35 17.12 12.43
CA THR A 352 -1.87 17.91 13.54
C THR A 352 -1.80 19.41 13.27
N ASP A 353 -1.19 19.82 12.14
CA ASP A 353 -0.99 21.23 11.77
C ASP A 353 -1.79 21.59 10.52
N VAL A 354 -3.06 21.93 10.72
CA VAL A 354 -3.98 22.29 9.62
C VAL A 354 -3.58 23.60 8.94
N GLU A 355 -2.94 24.53 9.66
CA GLU A 355 -2.50 25.80 9.05
C GLU A 355 -1.29 25.59 8.14
N ALA A 356 -0.30 24.80 8.54
CA ALA A 356 0.81 24.44 7.66
C ALA A 356 0.31 23.66 6.43
N TRP A 357 -0.68 22.75 6.61
CA TRP A 357 -1.33 22.07 5.49
C TRP A 357 -2.01 23.07 4.54
N TYR A 358 -2.77 24.03 5.08
CA TYR A 358 -3.44 25.04 4.25
C TYR A 358 -2.44 25.91 3.51
N GLN A 359 -1.34 26.33 4.13
CA GLN A 359 -0.29 27.12 3.48
C GLN A 359 0.35 26.37 2.31
N ALA A 360 0.60 25.07 2.45
CA ALA A 360 1.08 24.23 1.36
C ALA A 360 0.06 24.14 0.20
N ILE A 361 -1.22 23.96 0.53
CA ILE A 361 -2.32 23.97 -0.45
C ILE A 361 -2.42 25.34 -1.15
N ASP A 362 -2.45 26.45 -0.40
CA ASP A 362 -2.54 27.80 -0.96
C ASP A 362 -1.38 28.11 -1.90
N THR A 363 -0.17 27.67 -1.55
CA THR A 363 1.01 27.79 -2.41
C THR A 363 0.81 27.08 -3.75
N LEU A 364 0.27 25.85 -3.74
CA LEU A 364 0.01 25.08 -4.95
C LEU A 364 -1.20 25.62 -5.73
N VAL A 365 -2.25 26.07 -5.06
CA VAL A 365 -3.44 26.66 -5.68
C VAL A 365 -3.07 27.95 -6.42
N SER A 366 -2.26 28.79 -5.81
CA SER A 366 -1.87 30.09 -6.35
C SER A 366 -0.78 30.02 -7.45
N ASN A 367 -0.14 28.86 -7.66
CA ASN A 367 0.99 28.75 -8.59
C ASN A 367 0.92 27.49 -9.46
N GLN A 368 0.29 27.62 -10.62
CA GLN A 368 0.16 26.53 -11.59
C GLN A 368 1.52 26.06 -12.12
N THR A 369 2.45 26.98 -12.39
CA THR A 369 3.79 26.62 -12.87
C THR A 369 4.51 25.74 -11.87
N LEU A 370 4.44 26.07 -10.58
CA LEU A 370 5.02 25.25 -9.51
C LEU A 370 4.40 23.86 -9.47
N ARG A 371 3.06 23.72 -9.63
CA ARG A 371 2.41 22.41 -9.69
C ARG A 371 2.97 21.54 -10.82
N ILE A 372 3.15 22.13 -12.01
CA ILE A 372 3.70 21.44 -13.18
C ILE A 372 5.15 20.99 -12.93
N GLU A 373 5.99 21.90 -12.42
CA GLU A 373 7.40 21.61 -12.12
C GLU A 373 7.54 20.52 -11.06
N MET A 374 6.79 20.62 -9.97
CA MET A 374 6.79 19.61 -8.91
C MET A 374 6.27 18.24 -9.41
N GLY A 375 5.21 18.26 -10.22
CA GLY A 375 4.69 17.04 -10.82
C GLY A 375 5.72 16.34 -11.73
N ALA A 376 6.43 17.08 -12.55
CA ALA A 376 7.49 16.57 -13.42
C ALA A 376 8.64 15.94 -12.60
N LYS A 377 9.09 16.60 -11.52
CA LYS A 377 10.11 16.06 -10.60
C LYS A 377 9.63 14.79 -9.90
N GLY A 378 8.34 14.75 -9.53
CA GLY A 378 7.75 13.55 -8.94
C GLY A 378 7.76 12.36 -9.90
N HIS A 379 7.42 12.59 -11.16
CA HIS A 379 7.48 11.56 -12.20
C HIS A 379 8.91 11.09 -12.45
N GLU A 380 9.87 11.99 -12.55
CA GLU A 380 11.30 11.67 -12.68
C GLU A 380 11.78 10.83 -11.49
N TYR A 381 11.38 11.20 -10.27
CA TYR A 381 11.72 10.43 -9.07
C TYR A 381 11.12 9.02 -9.10
N LEU A 382 9.87 8.87 -9.53
CA LEU A 382 9.23 7.57 -9.72
C LEU A 382 10.02 6.70 -10.73
N MET A 383 10.38 7.27 -11.88
CA MET A 383 11.15 6.55 -12.92
C MET A 383 12.51 6.07 -12.43
N ASN A 384 13.14 6.84 -11.56
CA ASN A 384 14.47 6.52 -11.03
C ASN A 384 14.46 5.57 -9.83
N HIS A 385 13.31 5.44 -9.11
CA HIS A 385 13.30 4.72 -7.83
C HIS A 385 12.18 3.69 -7.65
N TYR A 386 11.05 3.83 -8.38
CA TYR A 386 9.83 3.09 -8.08
C TYR A 386 9.31 2.25 -9.25
N THR A 387 10.16 1.91 -10.21
CA THR A 387 9.79 1.00 -11.29
C THR A 387 9.96 -0.46 -10.88
N VAL A 388 9.16 -1.36 -11.44
CA VAL A 388 9.31 -2.80 -11.18
C VAL A 388 10.65 -3.36 -11.64
N ALA A 389 11.29 -2.73 -12.64
CA ALA A 389 12.63 -3.09 -13.06
C ALA A 389 13.65 -2.86 -11.93
N HIS A 390 13.57 -1.72 -11.22
CA HIS A 390 14.43 -1.48 -10.05
C HIS A 390 14.16 -2.47 -8.92
N ALA A 391 12.88 -2.74 -8.61
CA ALA A 391 12.54 -3.71 -7.57
C ALA A 391 13.01 -5.13 -7.91
N TYR A 392 12.92 -5.52 -9.18
CA TYR A 392 13.47 -6.78 -9.69
C TYR A 392 14.97 -6.85 -9.46
N GLU A 393 15.75 -5.84 -9.87
CA GLU A 393 17.20 -5.80 -9.72
C GLU A 393 17.63 -5.86 -8.24
N ILE A 394 16.88 -5.19 -7.34
CA ILE A 394 17.14 -5.27 -5.90
C ILE A 394 17.01 -6.70 -5.39
N ILE A 395 16.00 -7.44 -5.84
CA ILE A 395 15.78 -8.81 -5.37
C ILE A 395 16.76 -9.79 -6.03
N ILE A 396 16.97 -9.67 -7.36
CA ILE A 396 17.71 -10.66 -8.13
C ILE A 396 19.22 -10.67 -7.84
N LYS A 397 19.77 -9.55 -7.37
CA LYS A 397 21.20 -9.48 -6.99
C LYS A 397 21.60 -10.50 -5.93
N HIS A 398 20.66 -10.98 -5.12
CA HIS A 398 20.88 -12.03 -4.12
C HIS A 398 20.90 -13.45 -4.70
N MET A 399 20.54 -13.62 -5.98
CA MET A 399 20.48 -14.93 -6.65
C MET A 399 21.73 -15.25 -7.47
N GLY A 400 22.59 -14.27 -7.69
CA GLY A 400 23.78 -14.38 -8.58
C GLY A 400 25.12 -14.36 -7.84
N ALA A 401 25.13 -14.55 -6.51
CA ALA A 401 26.37 -14.61 -5.73
C ALA A 401 26.86 -16.05 -5.54
#